data_e7fd36ced7c6fff126d2c1997df18eee
#
_entry.id   e7fd36ced7c6fff126d2c1997df18eee
#
_cell.length_a   1.000
_cell.length_b   1.000
_cell.length_c   1.000
_cell.angle_alpha   90.00
_cell.angle_beta   90.00
_cell.angle_gamma   90.00
#
_symmetry.space_group_name_H-M   'P 1'
#
loop_
_entity.id
_entity.type
_entity.pdbx_description
1 polymer ?
#
loop_
_entity_poly.entity_id
_entity_poly.type
_entity_poly.pdbx_seq_one_letter_code
_entity_poly.pdbx_strand_id
1 'polypeptide(L)'
;MWQQNPKPMKILYNIYQICFALPILLVLTILTALVTIIGSLLGGAHIWGYYPGKIWSQLICYLLLIPVKINGREKLHKRTSYVFVPNHQGSFDIFLIYGFLGRNFKWMMKKSLRKIPFVGKACESAGHIFVDRSSPKKVLATMRQAEASLKD
;
A
#
# COMPACT_ATOMS: atom_id res chain seq x y z
N MET A 1 23.10 11.86 -8.73
CA MET A 1 23.77 13.07 -8.19
C MET A 1 22.77 13.77 -7.27
N TRP A 2 22.70 13.38 -5.99
CA TRP A 2 21.82 14.00 -5.00
C TRP A 2 22.54 15.20 -4.44
N GLN A 3 22.23 16.38 -4.95
CA GLN A 3 22.76 17.63 -4.40
C GLN A 3 22.35 17.73 -2.92
N GLN A 4 23.32 17.99 -2.06
CA GLN A 4 23.10 18.26 -0.65
C GLN A 4 22.25 19.54 -0.53
N ASN A 5 20.98 19.39 -0.19
CA ASN A 5 20.15 20.54 0.18
C ASN A 5 20.84 21.30 1.32
N PRO A 6 20.88 22.63 1.25
CA PRO A 6 21.48 23.43 2.29
C PRO A 6 20.85 23.10 3.66
N LYS A 7 21.70 23.03 4.70
CA LYS A 7 21.31 22.62 6.06
C LYS A 7 19.99 23.22 6.59
N PRO A 8 19.70 24.54 6.38
CA PRO A 8 18.44 25.14 6.87
C PRO A 8 17.19 24.56 6.20
N MET A 9 17.24 24.23 4.90
CA MET A 9 16.11 23.64 4.16
C MET A 9 15.77 22.24 4.67
N LYS A 10 16.77 21.45 5.08
CA LYS A 10 16.54 20.13 5.70
C LYS A 10 15.84 20.24 7.04
N ILE A 11 16.25 21.23 7.87
CA ILE A 11 15.64 21.46 9.17
C ILE A 11 14.17 21.86 9.01
N LEU A 12 13.88 22.82 8.12
CA LEU A 12 12.52 23.26 7.84
C LEU A 12 11.63 22.11 7.32
N TYR A 13 12.16 21.28 6.42
CA TYR A 13 11.46 20.11 5.92
C TYR A 13 11.20 19.07 7.02
N ASN A 14 12.16 18.83 7.92
CA ASN A 14 11.96 17.92 9.04
C ASN A 14 10.89 18.44 10.02
N ILE A 15 10.89 19.75 10.31
CA ILE A 15 9.84 20.36 11.13
C ILE A 15 8.47 20.17 10.47
N TYR A 16 8.36 20.46 9.18
CA TYR A 16 7.15 20.20 8.40
C TYR A 16 6.70 18.75 8.51
N GLN A 17 7.61 17.78 8.31
CA GLN A 17 7.28 16.36 8.38
C GLN A 17 6.76 15.95 9.77
N ILE A 18 7.38 16.41 10.83
CA ILE A 18 7.01 16.02 12.21
C ILE A 18 5.74 16.73 12.66
N CYS A 19 5.64 18.05 12.45
CA CYS A 19 4.55 18.87 13.00
C CYS A 19 3.27 18.80 12.18
N PHE A 20 3.37 18.58 10.87
CA PHE A 20 2.21 18.61 9.96
C PHE A 20 1.99 17.28 9.24
N ALA A 21 3.01 16.78 8.54
CA ALA A 21 2.82 15.59 7.69
C ALA A 21 2.52 14.33 8.51
N LEU A 22 3.22 14.10 9.62
CA LEU A 22 3.02 12.91 10.45
C LEU A 22 1.63 12.86 11.13
N PRO A 23 1.13 13.91 11.80
CA PRO A 23 -0.23 13.91 12.33
C PRO A 23 -1.30 13.71 11.27
N ILE A 24 -1.18 14.38 10.12
CA ILE A 24 -2.12 14.24 9.00
C ILE A 24 -2.07 12.81 8.45
N LEU A 25 -0.89 12.23 8.29
CA LEU A 25 -0.70 10.85 7.84
C LEU A 25 -1.41 9.86 8.78
N LEU A 26 -1.29 10.03 10.09
CA LEU A 26 -1.95 9.17 11.07
C LEU A 26 -3.48 9.26 10.94
N VAL A 27 -4.03 10.46 10.87
CA VAL A 27 -5.48 10.67 10.70
C VAL A 27 -5.96 10.06 9.38
N LEU A 28 -5.29 10.35 8.26
CA LEU A 28 -5.63 9.79 6.95
C LEU A 28 -5.56 8.25 6.96
N THR A 29 -4.59 7.67 7.65
CA THR A 29 -4.45 6.20 7.76
C THR A 29 -5.64 5.59 8.50
N ILE A 30 -6.04 6.17 9.63
CA ILE A 30 -7.18 5.69 10.41
C ILE A 30 -8.48 5.83 9.60
N LEU A 31 -8.73 7.00 9.00
CA LEU A 31 -9.92 7.22 8.18
C LEU A 31 -9.99 6.25 6.99
N THR A 32 -8.89 6.07 6.29
CA THR A 32 -8.81 5.12 5.17
C THR A 32 -9.08 3.68 5.64
N ALA A 33 -8.52 3.29 6.79
CA ALA A 33 -8.76 1.96 7.34
C ALA A 33 -10.24 1.75 7.68
N LEU A 34 -10.89 2.72 8.32
CA LEU A 34 -12.32 2.67 8.64
C LEU A 34 -13.19 2.59 7.37
N VAL A 35 -12.92 3.44 6.38
CA VAL A 35 -13.65 3.41 5.10
C VAL A 35 -13.48 2.06 4.39
N THR A 36 -12.26 1.51 4.39
CA THR A 36 -11.99 0.19 3.80
C THR A 36 -12.75 -0.92 4.52
N ILE A 37 -12.73 -0.94 5.87
CA ILE A 37 -13.41 -1.95 6.66
C ILE A 37 -14.92 -1.88 6.43
N ILE A 38 -15.51 -0.71 6.63
CA ILE A 38 -16.97 -0.51 6.52
C ILE A 38 -17.44 -0.81 5.10
N GLY A 39 -16.80 -0.24 4.10
CA GLY A 39 -17.17 -0.45 2.70
C GLY A 39 -17.03 -1.91 2.26
N SER A 40 -16.02 -2.63 2.74
CA SER A 40 -15.85 -4.06 2.45
C SER A 40 -16.93 -4.92 3.13
N LEU A 41 -17.36 -4.56 4.33
CA LEU A 41 -18.48 -5.24 5.03
C LEU A 41 -19.82 -5.03 4.34
N LEU A 42 -20.02 -3.88 3.68
CA LEU A 42 -21.23 -3.59 2.90
C LEU A 42 -21.28 -4.31 1.54
N GLY A 43 -20.38 -5.23 1.27
CA GLY A 43 -20.38 -6.09 0.07
C GLY A 43 -19.58 -5.56 -1.10
N GLY A 44 -18.85 -4.46 -0.96
CA GLY A 44 -18.06 -3.85 -2.04
C GLY A 44 -16.55 -4.09 -1.93
N ALA A 45 -16.08 -5.25 -1.44
CA ALA A 45 -14.65 -5.51 -1.18
C ALA A 45 -13.73 -5.31 -2.39
N HIS A 46 -14.23 -5.49 -3.62
CA HIS A 46 -13.48 -5.22 -4.85
C HIS A 46 -13.16 -3.73 -5.03
N ILE A 47 -14.10 -2.85 -4.68
CA ILE A 47 -13.95 -1.40 -4.77
C ILE A 47 -13.30 -0.85 -3.50
N TRP A 48 -13.93 -1.09 -2.36
CA TRP A 48 -13.52 -0.57 -1.06
C TRP A 48 -12.21 -1.15 -0.54
N GLY A 49 -11.84 -2.35 -1.01
CA GLY A 49 -10.54 -2.96 -0.69
C GLY A 49 -9.37 -2.39 -1.50
N TYR A 50 -9.61 -1.56 -2.53
CA TYR A 50 -8.54 -1.01 -3.36
C TYR A 50 -8.52 0.53 -3.39
N TYR A 51 -9.66 1.18 -3.73
CA TYR A 51 -9.66 2.61 -4.00
C TYR A 51 -9.31 3.50 -2.81
N PRO A 52 -9.79 3.24 -1.56
CA PRO A 52 -9.37 4.03 -0.42
C PRO A 52 -7.86 4.00 -0.20
N GLY A 53 -7.25 2.81 -0.26
CA GLY A 53 -5.81 2.65 -0.12
C GLY A 53 -5.02 3.32 -1.25
N LYS A 54 -5.54 3.29 -2.49
CA LYS A 54 -4.95 4.02 -3.63
C LYS A 54 -4.95 5.53 -3.38
N ILE A 55 -6.10 6.09 -3.01
CA ILE A 55 -6.23 7.53 -2.75
C ILE A 55 -5.33 7.93 -1.57
N TRP A 56 -5.36 7.16 -0.49
CA TRP A 56 -4.48 7.34 0.66
C TRP A 56 -3.01 7.40 0.27
N SER A 57 -2.55 6.44 -0.55
CA SER A 57 -1.16 6.39 -1.02
C SER A 57 -0.78 7.62 -1.85
N GLN A 58 -1.68 8.09 -2.72
CA GLN A 58 -1.48 9.31 -3.51
C GLN A 58 -1.40 10.55 -2.61
N LEU A 59 -2.33 10.69 -1.66
CA LEU A 59 -2.33 11.81 -0.71
C LEU A 59 -1.05 11.85 0.13
N ILE A 60 -0.51 10.69 0.55
CA ILE A 60 0.76 10.61 1.27
C ILE A 60 1.92 11.11 0.39
N CYS A 61 1.99 10.70 -0.88
CA CYS A 61 3.04 11.19 -1.77
C CYS A 61 2.95 12.71 -1.96
N TYR A 62 1.76 13.27 -2.12
CA TYR A 62 1.58 14.72 -2.21
C TYR A 62 1.92 15.43 -0.90
N LEU A 63 1.46 14.91 0.24
CA LEU A 63 1.76 15.45 1.57
C LEU A 63 3.26 15.48 1.85
N LEU A 64 3.99 14.48 1.40
CA LEU A 64 5.44 14.40 1.58
C LEU A 64 6.23 15.10 0.46
N LEU A 65 5.53 15.79 -0.45
CA LEU A 65 6.12 16.53 -1.57
C LEU A 65 7.00 15.64 -2.47
N ILE A 66 6.61 14.38 -2.65
CA ILE A 66 7.33 13.42 -3.48
C ILE A 66 6.84 13.53 -4.93
N PRO A 67 7.68 14.00 -5.87
CA PRO A 67 7.32 14.02 -7.28
C PRO A 67 7.29 12.59 -7.83
N VAL A 68 6.15 12.17 -8.42
CA VAL A 68 6.00 10.83 -8.99
C VAL A 68 5.93 10.92 -10.50
N LYS A 69 6.83 10.20 -11.18
CA LYS A 69 6.83 10.04 -12.64
C LYS A 69 6.55 8.57 -12.97
N ILE A 70 5.57 8.34 -13.83
CA ILE A 70 5.14 6.99 -14.22
C ILE A 70 5.49 6.80 -15.68
N ASN A 71 6.19 5.70 -15.97
CA ASN A 71 6.52 5.29 -17.35
C ASN A 71 6.11 3.83 -17.54
N GLY A 72 5.68 3.46 -18.76
CA GLY A 72 5.43 2.07 -19.13
C GLY A 72 4.06 1.51 -18.70
N ARG A 73 3.17 2.32 -18.12
CA ARG A 73 1.81 1.87 -17.75
C ARG A 73 1.01 1.39 -18.96
N GLU A 74 1.24 1.97 -20.12
CA GLU A 74 0.64 1.60 -21.39
C GLU A 74 0.94 0.17 -21.83
N LYS A 75 2.02 -0.43 -21.30
CA LYS A 75 2.42 -1.81 -21.56
C LYS A 75 1.57 -2.85 -20.81
N LEU A 76 0.77 -2.40 -19.84
CA LEU A 76 -0.10 -3.27 -19.05
C LEU A 76 -1.46 -3.46 -19.74
N HIS A 77 -1.69 -4.64 -20.30
CA HIS A 77 -2.96 -4.98 -20.95
C HIS A 77 -4.08 -5.14 -19.92
N LYS A 78 -5.23 -4.48 -20.14
CA LYS A 78 -6.35 -4.43 -19.19
C LYS A 78 -6.96 -5.79 -18.85
N ARG A 79 -6.94 -6.74 -19.79
CA ARG A 79 -7.56 -8.07 -19.67
C ARG A 79 -6.60 -9.17 -19.23
N THR A 80 -5.35 -8.82 -18.89
CA THR A 80 -4.33 -9.80 -18.50
C THR A 80 -4.10 -9.72 -17.00
N SER A 81 -4.03 -10.87 -16.33
CA SER A 81 -3.61 -10.98 -14.93
C SER A 81 -2.09 -10.88 -14.84
N TYR A 82 -1.60 -10.18 -13.83
CA TYR A 82 -0.17 -9.97 -13.61
C TYR A 82 0.21 -10.29 -12.17
N VAL A 83 1.40 -10.85 -12.00
CA VAL A 83 2.12 -10.88 -10.73
C VAL A 83 3.20 -9.80 -10.78
N PHE A 84 3.10 -8.80 -9.90
CA PHE A 84 4.07 -7.72 -9.82
C PHE A 84 5.12 -8.05 -8.77
N VAL A 85 6.38 -8.08 -9.19
CA VAL A 85 7.54 -8.30 -8.31
C VAL A 85 8.42 -7.06 -8.38
N PRO A 86 8.19 -6.06 -7.52
CA PRO A 86 8.98 -4.84 -7.55
C PRO A 86 10.33 -5.04 -6.88
N ASN A 87 11.33 -4.25 -7.30
CA ASN A 87 12.56 -4.09 -6.55
C ASN A 87 12.27 -3.25 -5.29
N HIS A 88 11.96 -3.92 -4.18
CA HIS A 88 11.52 -3.28 -2.95
C HIS A 88 12.73 -2.85 -2.11
N GLN A 89 12.99 -1.55 -2.09
CA GLN A 89 14.15 -0.95 -1.40
C GLN A 89 13.76 -0.19 -0.13
N GLY A 90 12.48 0.14 0.06
CA GLY A 90 12.05 0.90 1.21
C GLY A 90 10.53 0.99 1.37
N SER A 91 10.09 1.50 2.52
CA SER A 91 8.66 1.61 2.86
C SER A 91 7.88 2.52 1.90
N PHE A 92 8.55 3.45 1.22
CA PHE A 92 7.93 4.35 0.25
C PHE A 92 7.43 3.65 -1.02
N ASP A 93 8.01 2.51 -1.38
CA ASP A 93 7.61 1.73 -2.55
C ASP A 93 6.13 1.31 -2.45
N ILE A 94 5.63 1.10 -1.22
CA ILE A 94 4.23 0.74 -0.98
C ILE A 94 3.31 1.85 -1.49
N PHE A 95 3.60 3.11 -1.15
CA PHE A 95 2.79 4.26 -1.58
C PHE A 95 2.88 4.47 -3.09
N LEU A 96 4.06 4.32 -3.69
CA LEU A 96 4.25 4.47 -5.13
C LEU A 96 3.49 3.40 -5.90
N ILE A 97 3.61 2.13 -5.52
CA ILE A 97 2.95 1.03 -6.22
C ILE A 97 1.43 1.11 -6.02
N TYR A 98 0.96 1.26 -4.78
CA TYR A 98 -0.46 1.27 -4.49
C TYR A 98 -1.19 2.46 -5.09
N GLY A 99 -0.58 3.64 -5.01
CA GLY A 99 -1.15 4.88 -5.54
C GLY A 99 -1.12 4.98 -7.06
N PHE A 100 -0.07 4.46 -7.71
CA PHE A 100 0.25 4.85 -9.08
C PHE A 100 0.35 3.70 -10.08
N LEU A 101 0.30 2.43 -9.68
CA LEU A 101 0.29 1.30 -10.62
C LEU A 101 -0.91 1.32 -11.56
N GLY A 102 -2.08 1.77 -11.06
CA GLY A 102 -3.29 1.90 -11.88
C GLY A 102 -4.02 0.57 -12.15
N ARG A 103 -3.72 -0.46 -11.38
CA ARG A 103 -4.36 -1.79 -11.43
C ARG A 103 -4.82 -2.18 -10.04
N ASN A 104 -6.02 -2.77 -9.95
CA ASN A 104 -6.45 -3.39 -8.70
C ASN A 104 -5.64 -4.68 -8.49
N PHE A 105 -5.04 -4.82 -7.33
CA PHE A 105 -4.20 -5.97 -6.98
C PHE A 105 -4.27 -6.25 -5.47
N LYS A 106 -3.80 -7.41 -5.07
CA LYS A 106 -3.70 -7.79 -3.66
C LYS A 106 -2.23 -7.90 -3.26
N TRP A 107 -1.90 -7.31 -2.12
CA TRP A 107 -0.56 -7.42 -1.55
C TRP A 107 -0.34 -8.78 -0.93
N MET A 108 0.86 -9.34 -1.11
CA MET A 108 1.41 -10.39 -0.27
C MET A 108 2.30 -9.75 0.79
N MET A 109 1.89 -9.80 2.05
CA MET A 109 2.56 -9.09 3.13
C MET A 109 2.90 -9.98 4.32
N LYS A 110 3.83 -9.52 5.18
CA LYS A 110 4.24 -10.28 6.38
C LYS A 110 3.06 -10.40 7.36
N LYS A 111 2.82 -11.59 7.90
CA LYS A 111 1.76 -11.89 8.87
C LYS A 111 1.75 -10.97 10.10
N SER A 112 2.92 -10.50 10.54
CA SER A 112 3.00 -9.58 11.69
C SER A 112 2.28 -8.23 11.46
N LEU A 113 2.11 -7.78 10.21
CA LEU A 113 1.40 -6.54 9.89
C LEU A 113 -0.10 -6.62 10.23
N ARG A 114 -0.65 -7.83 10.34
CA ARG A 114 -2.03 -8.05 10.81
C ARG A 114 -2.28 -7.53 12.22
N LYS A 115 -1.23 -7.40 13.04
CA LYS A 115 -1.31 -6.92 14.43
C LYS A 115 -1.36 -5.39 14.56
N ILE A 116 -1.12 -4.64 13.48
CA ILE A 116 -1.17 -3.18 13.50
C ILE A 116 -2.63 -2.75 13.65
N PRO A 117 -2.97 -1.97 14.71
CA PRO A 117 -4.34 -1.50 14.91
C PRO A 117 -4.90 -0.80 13.67
N PHE A 118 -6.16 -1.00 13.38
CA PHE A 118 -6.90 -0.51 12.21
C PHE A 118 -6.33 -1.01 10.87
N VAL A 119 -5.03 -0.84 10.61
CA VAL A 119 -4.37 -1.21 9.35
C VAL A 119 -4.45 -2.71 9.07
N GLY A 120 -4.14 -3.54 10.07
CA GLY A 120 -4.21 -5.00 9.92
C GLY A 120 -5.60 -5.48 9.52
N LYS A 121 -6.65 -4.94 10.18
CA LYS A 121 -8.04 -5.28 9.87
C LYS A 121 -8.47 -4.75 8.50
N ALA A 122 -8.06 -3.54 8.13
CA ALA A 122 -8.32 -2.98 6.80
C ALA A 122 -7.68 -3.82 5.69
N CYS A 123 -6.41 -4.23 5.87
CA CYS A 123 -5.73 -5.11 4.92
C CYS A 123 -6.42 -6.47 4.78
N GLU A 124 -6.93 -7.04 5.89
CA GLU A 124 -7.70 -8.28 5.89
C GLU A 124 -9.03 -8.11 5.13
N SER A 125 -9.79 -7.06 5.45
CA SER A 125 -11.06 -6.73 4.79
C SER A 125 -10.88 -6.41 3.31
N ALA A 126 -9.72 -5.84 2.93
CA ALA A 126 -9.34 -5.61 1.54
C ALA A 126 -8.96 -6.89 0.78
N GLY A 127 -8.85 -8.05 1.46
CA GLY A 127 -8.47 -9.32 0.85
C GLY A 127 -6.98 -9.43 0.54
N HIS A 128 -6.12 -8.70 1.27
CA HIS A 128 -4.66 -8.86 1.14
C HIS A 128 -4.20 -10.16 1.80
N ILE A 129 -3.10 -10.73 1.30
CA ILE A 129 -2.61 -12.05 1.67
C ILE A 129 -1.50 -11.91 2.72
N PHE A 130 -1.73 -12.48 3.89
CA PHE A 130 -0.74 -12.48 4.98
C PHE A 130 0.09 -13.76 4.96
N VAL A 131 1.39 -13.62 4.70
CA VAL A 131 2.33 -14.75 4.59
C VAL A 131 3.02 -15.01 5.93
N ASP A 132 2.89 -16.23 6.44
CA ASP A 132 3.66 -16.72 7.58
C ASP A 132 5.00 -17.25 7.10
N ARG A 133 6.07 -16.50 7.37
CA ARG A 133 7.43 -16.84 6.94
C ARG A 133 8.22 -17.70 7.96
N SER A 134 7.53 -18.24 8.98
CA SER A 134 8.21 -19.02 10.03
C SER A 134 8.70 -20.40 9.57
N SER A 135 8.19 -20.93 8.45
CA SER A 135 8.70 -22.14 7.82
C SER A 135 8.36 -22.18 6.32
N PRO A 136 9.17 -22.86 5.48
CA PRO A 136 8.88 -23.02 4.06
C PRO A 136 7.52 -23.67 3.79
N LYS A 137 7.13 -24.63 4.62
CA LYS A 137 5.83 -25.33 4.52
C LYS A 137 4.65 -24.35 4.68
N LYS A 138 4.73 -23.41 5.62
CA LYS A 138 3.69 -22.39 5.83
C LYS A 138 3.63 -21.37 4.70
N VAL A 139 4.78 -20.97 4.16
CA VAL A 139 4.84 -20.12 2.96
C VAL A 139 4.14 -20.78 1.79
N LEU A 140 4.47 -22.05 1.51
CA LEU A 140 3.86 -22.82 0.42
C LEU A 140 2.35 -22.99 0.60
N ALA A 141 1.89 -23.27 1.82
CA ALA A 141 0.46 -23.37 2.13
C ALA A 141 -0.28 -22.05 1.85
N THR A 142 0.32 -20.90 2.25
CA THR A 142 -0.26 -19.59 1.98
C THR A 142 -0.31 -19.29 0.47
N MET A 143 0.72 -19.66 -0.28
CA MET A 143 0.77 -19.47 -1.73
C MET A 143 -0.31 -20.29 -2.45
N ARG A 144 -0.50 -21.55 -2.06
CA ARG A 144 -1.57 -22.41 -2.61
C ARG A 144 -2.96 -21.85 -2.33
N GLN A 145 -3.19 -21.35 -1.11
CA GLN A 145 -4.45 -20.70 -0.75
C GLN A 145 -4.68 -19.41 -1.57
N ALA A 146 -3.64 -18.62 -1.77
CA ALA A 146 -3.72 -17.42 -2.61
C ALA A 146 -4.03 -17.76 -4.07
N GLU A 147 -3.39 -18.79 -4.61
CA GLU A 147 -3.65 -19.28 -5.99
C GLU A 147 -5.09 -19.75 -6.15
N ALA A 148 -5.63 -20.48 -5.18
CA ALA A 148 -7.01 -20.91 -5.20
C ALA A 148 -8.00 -19.74 -5.23
N SER A 149 -7.73 -18.70 -4.42
CA SER A 149 -8.58 -17.49 -4.36
C SER A 149 -8.49 -16.57 -5.60
N LEU A 150 -7.57 -16.83 -6.53
CA LEU A 150 -7.44 -16.09 -7.79
C LEU A 150 -8.20 -16.78 -8.96
N LYS A 151 -8.68 -18.00 -8.75
CA LYS A 151 -9.39 -18.79 -9.79
C LYS A 151 -10.90 -18.58 -9.77
N ASP A 152 -11.43 -17.97 -8.72
CA ASP A 152 -12.83 -17.59 -8.53
C ASP A 152 -13.03 -16.10 -8.84
#